data_b384d94b4f3e9c22b83ba50c6f835d5d
#
_entry.id   b384d94b4f3e9c22b83ba50c6f835d5d
#
_cell.length_a   1.000
_cell.length_b   1.000
_cell.length_c   1.000
_cell.angle_alpha   90.00
_cell.angle_beta   90.00
_cell.angle_gamma   90.00
#
_symmetry.space_group_name_H-M   'P 1'
#
loop_
_entity.id
_entity.type
_entity.pdbx_description
1 polymer ?
#
loop_
_entity_poly.entity_id
_entity_poly.type
_entity_poly.pdbx_seq_one_letter_code
_entity_poly.pdbx_strand_id
1 'polypeptide(L)'
;MTDHIIVLPGGGYTDLSDDEAEPVAEWLGGLGLSSSVFRYPVQTRHPGPLEAVRAEVRRVRAAGHERVGLLGFSAGGHAAGHATLAPPSSDPDAAAAERVDLAILCYPVVSMELPTHADSRRQLIGLDASAELRASTSLDRLVTADAPPFFVWHTAEDIPVPVQHSYLLATALADNGISHTLHVFSRGRHGLNLAIGEGDAEQWTALCAAWLREEGWIA
;
A
#
# COMPACT_ATOMS: atom_id res chain seq x y z
N MET A 1 -3.25 23.64 5.27
CA MET A 1 -2.82 22.59 4.33
C MET A 1 -3.64 21.37 4.66
N THR A 2 -4.22 20.74 3.69
CA THR A 2 -5.10 19.59 3.95
C THR A 2 -4.45 18.34 3.35
N ASP A 3 -3.96 17.50 4.24
CA ASP A 3 -3.40 16.19 3.87
C ASP A 3 -4.55 15.22 3.64
N HIS A 4 -4.37 14.27 2.70
CA HIS A 4 -5.39 13.30 2.38
C HIS A 4 -4.80 11.90 2.21
N ILE A 5 -5.44 10.90 2.79
CA ILE A 5 -5.06 9.49 2.62
C ILE A 5 -6.14 8.75 1.81
N ILE A 6 -5.72 8.13 0.72
CA ILE A 6 -6.57 7.26 -0.09
C ILE A 6 -6.41 5.84 0.43
N VAL A 7 -7.52 5.21 0.81
CA VAL A 7 -7.58 3.83 1.31
C VAL A 7 -7.85 2.87 0.14
N LEU A 8 -7.02 1.84 -0.01
CA LEU A 8 -7.13 0.80 -1.02
C LEU A 8 -7.36 -0.56 -0.35
N PRO A 9 -8.59 -1.08 -0.36
CA PRO A 9 -8.91 -2.38 0.23
C PRO A 9 -8.18 -3.54 -0.44
N GLY A 10 -7.98 -4.64 0.29
CA GLY A 10 -7.49 -5.91 -0.26
C GLY A 10 -8.58 -6.66 -1.03
N GLY A 11 -8.30 -7.93 -1.36
CA GLY A 11 -9.22 -8.81 -2.08
C GLY A 11 -8.60 -9.52 -3.28
N GLY A 12 -7.25 -9.62 -3.31
CA GLY A 12 -6.51 -10.45 -4.28
C GLY A 12 -6.61 -9.99 -5.74
N TYR A 13 -6.96 -8.74 -6.01
CA TYR A 13 -7.33 -8.24 -7.35
C TYR A 13 -8.54 -8.96 -7.97
N THR A 14 -9.23 -9.78 -7.19
CA THR A 14 -10.44 -10.50 -7.61
C THR A 14 -11.68 -9.75 -7.13
N ASP A 15 -11.61 -9.20 -5.94
CA ASP A 15 -12.67 -8.53 -5.21
C ASP A 15 -12.10 -7.39 -4.35
N LEU A 16 -12.93 -6.70 -3.58
CA LEU A 16 -12.53 -5.66 -2.63
C LEU A 16 -13.21 -5.91 -1.27
N SER A 17 -12.41 -5.90 -0.20
CA SER A 17 -12.86 -6.14 1.16
C SER A 17 -13.52 -4.89 1.77
N ASP A 18 -14.79 -4.94 2.09
CA ASP A 18 -15.50 -3.81 2.72
C ASP A 18 -14.99 -3.52 4.14
N ASP A 19 -14.49 -4.53 4.86
CA ASP A 19 -13.91 -4.37 6.20
C ASP A 19 -12.58 -3.57 6.19
N GLU A 20 -11.92 -3.49 5.04
CA GLU A 20 -10.68 -2.74 4.82
C GLU A 20 -10.94 -1.39 4.11
N ALA A 21 -12.18 -0.99 3.99
CA ALA A 21 -12.63 0.20 3.27
C ALA A 21 -13.09 1.32 4.23
N GLU A 22 -14.41 1.53 4.33
CA GLU A 22 -15.00 2.61 5.13
C GLU A 22 -14.58 2.59 6.61
N PRO A 23 -14.49 1.44 7.33
CA PRO A 23 -14.03 1.44 8.73
C PRO A 23 -12.63 2.04 8.91
N VAL A 24 -11.74 1.83 7.92
CA VAL A 24 -10.38 2.39 7.94
C VAL A 24 -10.39 3.89 7.66
N ALA A 25 -11.22 4.34 6.72
CA ALA A 25 -11.39 5.77 6.45
C ALA A 25 -12.00 6.51 7.67
N GLU A 26 -12.93 5.88 8.39
CA GLU A 26 -13.50 6.40 9.63
C GLU A 26 -12.44 6.50 10.74
N TRP A 27 -11.58 5.48 10.88
CA TRP A 27 -10.46 5.51 11.82
C TRP A 27 -9.51 6.68 11.52
N LEU A 28 -9.12 6.89 10.25
CA LEU A 28 -8.29 8.03 9.84
C LEU A 28 -8.98 9.37 10.14
N GLY A 29 -10.30 9.46 9.89
CA GLY A 29 -11.13 10.61 10.24
C GLY A 29 -11.12 10.90 11.75
N GLY A 30 -11.13 9.87 12.59
CA GLY A 30 -10.96 9.97 14.03
C GLY A 30 -9.60 10.53 14.48
N LEU A 31 -8.57 10.41 13.65
CA LEU A 31 -7.25 11.03 13.85
C LEU A 31 -7.18 12.49 13.33
N GLY A 32 -8.26 12.99 12.73
CA GLY A 32 -8.30 14.33 12.13
C GLY A 32 -7.81 14.42 10.69
N LEU A 33 -7.57 13.28 10.01
CA LEU A 33 -7.16 13.24 8.62
C LEU A 33 -8.35 13.22 7.67
N SER A 34 -8.21 13.92 6.54
CA SER A 34 -9.08 13.71 5.40
C SER A 34 -8.75 12.38 4.74
N SER A 35 -9.76 11.60 4.40
CA SER A 35 -9.55 10.30 3.74
C SER A 35 -10.68 9.96 2.78
N SER A 36 -10.40 9.07 1.84
CA SER A 36 -11.41 8.49 0.95
C SER A 36 -11.06 7.03 0.64
N VAL A 37 -12.09 6.23 0.37
CA VAL A 37 -11.90 4.86 -0.13
C VAL A 37 -11.87 4.89 -1.65
N PHE A 38 -10.86 4.28 -2.24
CA PHE A 38 -10.79 4.10 -3.69
C PHE A 38 -10.95 2.62 -4.05
N ARG A 39 -12.07 2.31 -4.68
CA ARG A 39 -12.38 0.99 -5.23
C ARG A 39 -11.75 0.86 -6.61
N TYR A 40 -10.44 0.51 -6.63
CA TYR A 40 -9.68 0.33 -7.86
C TYR A 40 -10.19 -0.86 -8.68
N PRO A 41 -9.96 -0.88 -10.02
CA PRO A 41 -10.46 -1.95 -10.88
C PRO A 41 -9.84 -3.30 -10.51
N VAL A 42 -10.70 -4.26 -10.19
CA VAL A 42 -10.36 -5.66 -9.96
C VAL A 42 -10.58 -6.49 -11.23
N GLN A 43 -10.05 -7.71 -11.28
CA GLN A 43 -10.11 -8.59 -12.47
C GLN A 43 -9.57 -7.90 -13.74
N THR A 44 -8.67 -6.97 -13.54
CA THR A 44 -8.07 -6.13 -14.58
C THR A 44 -6.55 -6.32 -14.56
N ARG A 45 -5.96 -6.49 -15.75
CA ARG A 45 -4.51 -6.70 -15.89
C ARG A 45 -3.73 -5.41 -15.69
N HIS A 46 -2.49 -5.59 -15.22
CA HIS A 46 -1.47 -4.53 -15.29
C HIS A 46 -1.37 -4.00 -16.74
N PRO A 47 -1.32 -2.66 -16.95
CA PRO A 47 -1.15 -1.59 -15.95
C PRO A 47 -2.47 -1.00 -15.41
N GLY A 48 -3.64 -1.54 -15.75
CA GLY A 48 -4.94 -0.93 -15.42
C GLY A 48 -5.11 -0.49 -13.96
N PRO A 49 -4.83 -1.33 -12.93
CA PRO A 49 -4.93 -0.90 -11.54
C PRO A 49 -3.93 0.22 -11.17
N LEU A 50 -2.70 0.18 -11.69
CA LEU A 50 -1.69 1.24 -11.49
C LEU A 50 -2.17 2.59 -12.04
N GLU A 51 -2.65 2.59 -13.28
CA GLU A 51 -3.16 3.80 -13.95
C GLU A 51 -4.37 4.38 -13.21
N ALA A 52 -5.26 3.52 -12.73
CA ALA A 52 -6.43 3.94 -11.97
C ALA A 52 -6.06 4.58 -10.62
N VAL A 53 -5.12 4.00 -9.86
CA VAL A 53 -4.67 4.58 -8.60
C VAL A 53 -3.97 5.92 -8.84
N ARG A 54 -3.12 6.04 -9.85
CA ARG A 54 -2.49 7.30 -10.22
C ARG A 54 -3.51 8.37 -10.63
N ALA A 55 -4.54 7.98 -11.39
CA ALA A 55 -5.63 8.89 -11.75
C ALA A 55 -6.38 9.39 -10.50
N GLU A 56 -6.57 8.53 -9.49
CA GLU A 56 -7.20 8.93 -8.23
C GLU A 56 -6.30 9.88 -7.42
N VAL A 57 -4.99 9.64 -7.37
CA VAL A 57 -4.03 10.57 -6.75
C VAL A 57 -4.12 11.95 -7.42
N ARG A 58 -4.11 12.01 -8.75
CA ARG A 58 -4.29 13.27 -9.50
C ARG A 58 -5.61 13.96 -9.15
N ARG A 59 -6.70 13.20 -9.07
CA ARG A 59 -8.03 13.73 -8.74
C ARG A 59 -8.05 14.37 -7.35
N VAL A 60 -7.48 13.69 -6.36
CA VAL A 60 -7.40 14.18 -4.97
C VAL A 60 -6.53 15.43 -4.90
N ARG A 61 -5.40 15.43 -5.58
CA ARG A 61 -4.51 16.60 -5.63
C ARG A 61 -5.16 17.80 -6.33
N ALA A 62 -5.89 17.56 -7.41
CA ALA A 62 -6.66 18.59 -8.11
C ALA A 62 -7.82 19.15 -7.27
N ALA A 63 -8.31 18.43 -6.27
CA ALA A 63 -9.29 18.92 -5.29
C ALA A 63 -8.68 19.83 -4.23
N GLY A 64 -7.36 20.10 -4.27
CA GLY A 64 -6.68 21.08 -3.40
C GLY A 64 -5.93 20.47 -2.22
N HIS A 65 -5.74 19.13 -2.19
CA HIS A 65 -4.90 18.48 -1.18
C HIS A 65 -3.42 18.60 -1.55
N GLU A 66 -2.60 19.11 -0.64
CA GLU A 66 -1.16 19.34 -0.89
C GLU A 66 -0.32 18.09 -0.73
N ARG A 67 -0.63 17.26 0.29
CA ARG A 67 0.00 15.94 0.46
C ARG A 67 -1.05 14.85 0.28
N VAL A 68 -0.66 13.82 -0.47
CA VAL A 68 -1.51 12.64 -0.72
C VAL A 68 -0.76 11.39 -0.31
N GLY A 69 -1.30 10.68 0.69
CA GLY A 69 -0.80 9.39 1.13
C GLY A 69 -1.68 8.25 0.61
N LEU A 70 -1.10 7.06 0.51
CA LEU A 70 -1.82 5.83 0.20
C LEU A 70 -1.77 4.87 1.39
N LEU A 71 -2.92 4.31 1.76
CA LEU A 71 -3.01 3.22 2.72
C LEU A 71 -3.62 2.01 2.01
N GLY A 72 -2.94 0.87 2.02
CA GLY A 72 -3.45 -0.31 1.32
C GLY A 72 -3.23 -1.61 2.08
N PHE A 73 -4.17 -2.55 1.89
CA PHE A 73 -4.20 -3.85 2.53
C PHE A 73 -3.95 -4.96 1.51
N SER A 74 -3.11 -5.95 1.81
CA SER A 74 -2.92 -7.14 0.96
C SER A 74 -2.64 -6.77 -0.51
N ALA A 75 -3.53 -7.13 -1.44
CA ALA A 75 -3.46 -6.71 -2.84
C ALA A 75 -3.63 -5.19 -3.01
N GLY A 76 -4.44 -4.53 -2.18
CA GLY A 76 -4.52 -3.06 -2.11
C GLY A 76 -3.22 -2.44 -1.60
N GLY A 77 -2.51 -3.13 -0.69
CA GLY A 77 -1.15 -2.76 -0.28
C GLY A 77 -0.16 -2.84 -1.44
N HIS A 78 -0.29 -3.86 -2.29
CA HIS A 78 0.47 -3.92 -3.53
C HIS A 78 0.11 -2.77 -4.47
N ALA A 79 -1.17 -2.49 -4.69
CA ALA A 79 -1.62 -1.41 -5.57
C ALA A 79 -1.12 -0.04 -5.08
N ALA A 80 -1.18 0.22 -3.76
CA ALA A 80 -0.64 1.41 -3.12
C ALA A 80 0.89 1.53 -3.31
N GLY A 81 1.62 0.48 -2.95
CA GLY A 81 3.08 0.44 -3.12
C GLY A 81 3.50 0.57 -4.58
N HIS A 82 2.77 -0.06 -5.50
CA HIS A 82 3.07 0.00 -6.93
C HIS A 82 2.85 1.42 -7.49
N ALA A 83 1.77 2.09 -7.10
CA ALA A 83 1.54 3.48 -7.51
C ALA A 83 2.59 4.44 -6.94
N THR A 84 3.10 4.13 -5.74
CA THR A 84 4.14 4.91 -5.05
C THR A 84 5.53 4.72 -5.68
N LEU A 85 5.88 3.50 -6.10
CA LEU A 85 7.26 3.11 -6.45
C LEU A 85 7.49 2.93 -7.96
N ALA A 86 6.45 2.67 -8.76
CA ALA A 86 6.62 2.47 -10.19
C ALA A 86 7.16 3.75 -10.86
N PRO A 87 7.99 3.62 -11.91
CA PRO A 87 8.55 4.77 -12.60
C PRO A 87 7.49 5.83 -12.91
N PRO A 88 7.78 7.12 -12.69
CA PRO A 88 6.82 8.19 -12.89
C PRO A 88 6.40 8.29 -14.36
N SER A 89 5.31 9.00 -14.60
CA SER A 89 4.89 9.37 -15.97
C SER A 89 6.02 10.12 -16.68
N SER A 90 6.15 9.90 -18.00
CA SER A 90 7.12 10.63 -18.81
C SER A 90 6.79 12.12 -18.97
N ASP A 91 5.54 12.51 -18.72
CA ASP A 91 5.11 13.90 -18.65
C ASP A 91 5.41 14.44 -17.25
N PRO A 92 6.27 15.48 -17.09
CA PRO A 92 6.63 16.03 -15.79
C PRO A 92 5.44 16.56 -14.97
N ASP A 93 4.45 17.16 -15.60
CA ASP A 93 3.28 17.69 -14.91
C ASP A 93 2.39 16.54 -14.39
N ALA A 94 2.22 15.49 -15.20
CA ALA A 94 1.54 14.28 -14.74
C ALA A 94 2.31 13.59 -13.63
N ALA A 95 3.62 13.46 -13.74
CA ALA A 95 4.48 12.86 -12.71
C ALA A 95 4.36 13.60 -11.37
N ALA A 96 4.39 14.94 -11.39
CA ALA A 96 4.21 15.75 -10.18
C ALA A 96 2.81 15.58 -9.57
N ALA A 97 1.77 15.49 -10.39
CA ALA A 97 0.40 15.30 -9.95
C ALA A 97 0.11 13.88 -9.42
N GLU A 98 0.90 12.87 -9.83
CA GLU A 98 0.82 11.46 -9.41
C GLU A 98 1.67 11.16 -8.17
N ARG A 99 2.48 12.09 -7.69
CA ARG A 99 3.38 11.88 -6.58
C ARG A 99 2.62 11.48 -5.30
N VAL A 100 3.09 10.42 -4.67
CA VAL A 100 2.63 9.96 -3.36
C VAL A 100 3.61 10.45 -2.30
N ASP A 101 3.10 11.00 -1.19
CA ASP A 101 3.92 11.66 -0.18
C ASP A 101 4.20 10.77 1.04
N LEU A 102 3.46 9.67 1.22
CA LEU A 102 3.76 8.54 2.13
C LEU A 102 2.98 7.29 1.73
N ALA A 103 3.42 6.12 2.19
CA ALA A 103 2.68 4.86 2.01
C ALA A 103 2.56 4.07 3.32
N ILE A 104 1.35 3.59 3.60
CA ILE A 104 1.00 2.70 4.72
C ILE A 104 0.58 1.37 4.12
N LEU A 105 1.36 0.32 4.34
CA LEU A 105 1.14 -0.98 3.73
C LEU A 105 0.87 -2.05 4.79
N CYS A 106 -0.34 -2.59 4.76
CA CYS A 106 -0.82 -3.56 5.73
C CYS A 106 -0.74 -4.96 5.11
N TYR A 107 0.10 -5.86 5.68
CA TYR A 107 0.35 -7.21 5.16
C TYR A 107 0.39 -7.30 3.63
N PRO A 108 1.21 -6.45 2.98
CA PRO A 108 1.13 -6.25 1.54
C PRO A 108 1.64 -7.45 0.74
N VAL A 109 1.04 -7.70 -0.41
CA VAL A 109 1.74 -8.40 -1.47
C VAL A 109 2.85 -7.48 -1.98
N VAL A 110 4.09 -7.97 -2.04
CA VAL A 110 5.27 -7.19 -2.47
C VAL A 110 5.87 -7.76 -3.74
N SER A 111 6.28 -9.02 -3.70
CA SER A 111 6.96 -9.66 -4.83
C SER A 111 6.00 -10.47 -5.69
N MET A 112 6.09 -10.30 -6.99
CA MET A 112 5.46 -11.19 -7.98
C MET A 112 6.41 -12.31 -8.45
N GLU A 113 7.66 -12.31 -7.97
CA GLU A 113 8.66 -13.34 -8.27
C GLU A 113 8.63 -14.48 -7.25
N LEU A 114 8.46 -14.16 -5.95
CA LEU A 114 8.41 -15.15 -4.86
C LEU A 114 7.06 -15.88 -4.78
N PRO A 115 6.97 -16.98 -3.99
CA PRO A 115 5.69 -17.50 -3.55
C PRO A 115 4.85 -16.40 -2.91
N THR A 116 3.69 -16.13 -3.48
CA THR A 116 2.77 -15.07 -3.08
C THR A 116 1.34 -15.56 -3.19
N HIS A 117 0.39 -14.73 -2.82
CA HIS A 117 -1.02 -15.03 -3.04
C HIS A 117 -1.28 -15.27 -4.53
N ALA A 118 -1.55 -16.54 -4.87
CA ALA A 118 -1.62 -17.00 -6.26
C ALA A 118 -2.68 -16.26 -7.07
N ASP A 119 -3.80 -15.89 -6.42
CA ASP A 119 -4.89 -15.16 -7.07
C ASP A 119 -4.46 -13.74 -7.43
N SER A 120 -3.76 -13.02 -6.54
CA SER A 120 -3.24 -11.68 -6.83
C SER A 120 -2.34 -11.69 -8.06
N ARG A 121 -1.39 -12.64 -8.14
CA ARG A 121 -0.52 -12.77 -9.32
C ARG A 121 -1.32 -13.11 -10.57
N ARG A 122 -2.21 -14.11 -10.48
CA ARG A 122 -3.03 -14.54 -11.61
C ARG A 122 -3.89 -13.42 -12.16
N GLN A 123 -4.53 -12.64 -11.28
CA GLN A 123 -5.40 -11.55 -11.69
C GLN A 123 -4.62 -10.38 -12.28
N LEU A 124 -3.53 -9.97 -11.63
CA LEU A 124 -2.78 -8.77 -12.03
C LEU A 124 -1.93 -8.99 -13.28
N ILE A 125 -1.15 -10.07 -13.35
CA ILE A 125 -0.15 -10.28 -14.43
C ILE A 125 -0.33 -11.59 -15.20
N GLY A 126 -1.17 -12.52 -14.74
CA GLY A 126 -1.32 -13.85 -15.34
C GLY A 126 -0.32 -14.86 -14.81
N LEU A 127 -0.63 -16.15 -15.03
CA LEU A 127 0.25 -17.25 -14.61
C LEU A 127 1.51 -17.34 -15.48
N ASP A 128 1.39 -16.97 -16.75
CA ASP A 128 2.46 -17.05 -17.76
C ASP A 128 3.22 -15.72 -17.92
N ALA A 129 3.15 -14.83 -16.92
CA ALA A 129 3.86 -13.56 -16.94
C ALA A 129 5.37 -13.77 -17.12
N SER A 130 6.00 -12.96 -17.97
CA SER A 130 7.44 -12.99 -18.18
C SER A 130 8.21 -12.61 -16.90
N ALA A 131 9.50 -12.92 -16.84
CA ALA A 131 10.35 -12.53 -15.73
C ALA A 131 10.41 -10.99 -15.58
N GLU A 132 10.45 -10.27 -16.69
CA GLU A 132 10.47 -8.80 -16.75
C GLU A 132 9.18 -8.21 -16.18
N LEU A 133 8.02 -8.77 -16.54
CA LEU A 133 6.73 -8.29 -16.02
C LEU A 133 6.61 -8.59 -14.50
N ARG A 134 7.10 -9.74 -14.05
CA ARG A 134 7.14 -10.06 -12.61
C ARG A 134 8.04 -9.08 -11.86
N ALA A 135 9.23 -8.81 -12.37
CA ALA A 135 10.16 -7.86 -11.76
C ALA A 135 9.59 -6.43 -11.74
N SER A 136 9.02 -5.95 -12.85
CA SER A 136 8.44 -4.60 -12.96
C SER A 136 7.16 -4.40 -12.16
N THR A 137 6.59 -5.47 -11.61
CA THR A 137 5.44 -5.44 -10.70
C THR A 137 5.78 -5.91 -9.29
N SER A 138 7.06 -6.11 -8.96
CA SER A 138 7.54 -6.46 -7.62
C SER A 138 8.04 -5.20 -6.91
N LEU A 139 7.42 -4.82 -5.80
CA LEU A 139 7.69 -3.55 -5.10
C LEU A 139 9.14 -3.42 -4.64
N ASP A 140 9.73 -4.53 -4.16
CA ASP A 140 11.14 -4.58 -3.73
C ASP A 140 12.13 -4.26 -4.86
N ARG A 141 11.74 -4.46 -6.13
CA ARG A 141 12.54 -4.13 -7.31
C ARG A 141 12.41 -2.68 -7.76
N LEU A 142 11.40 -1.97 -7.26
CA LEU A 142 11.05 -0.62 -7.71
C LEU A 142 11.51 0.48 -6.76
N VAL A 143 12.03 0.13 -5.58
CA VAL A 143 12.50 1.12 -4.61
C VAL A 143 13.69 1.88 -5.18
N THR A 144 13.61 3.22 -5.15
CA THR A 144 14.69 4.15 -5.51
C THR A 144 14.92 5.14 -4.38
N ALA A 145 16.01 5.91 -4.44
CA ALA A 145 16.33 6.92 -3.44
C ALA A 145 15.30 8.08 -3.34
N ASP A 146 14.38 8.18 -4.30
CA ASP A 146 13.34 9.21 -4.33
C ASP A 146 12.00 8.73 -3.71
N ALA A 147 11.96 7.50 -3.18
CA ALA A 147 10.74 6.96 -2.57
C ALA A 147 10.37 7.74 -1.29
N PRO A 148 9.07 7.94 -1.02
CA PRO A 148 8.61 8.60 0.20
C PRO A 148 8.76 7.70 1.44
N PRO A 149 8.46 8.20 2.66
CA PRO A 149 8.41 7.37 3.87
C PRO A 149 7.36 6.26 3.81
N PHE A 150 7.69 5.12 4.43
CA PHE A 150 6.81 3.95 4.52
C PHE A 150 6.53 3.52 5.95
N PHE A 151 5.26 3.20 6.23
CA PHE A 151 4.85 2.38 7.37
C PHE A 151 4.39 1.02 6.87
N VAL A 152 4.96 -0.05 7.40
CA VAL A 152 4.61 -1.42 6.99
C VAL A 152 4.29 -2.25 8.24
N TRP A 153 3.25 -3.07 8.19
CA TRP A 153 3.03 -4.06 9.23
C TRP A 153 2.55 -5.40 8.67
N HIS A 154 2.84 -6.48 9.41
CA HIS A 154 2.50 -7.84 9.03
C HIS A 154 2.37 -8.74 10.26
N THR A 155 1.86 -9.96 10.07
CA THR A 155 1.91 -11.01 11.09
C THR A 155 2.78 -12.18 10.62
N ALA A 156 3.49 -12.82 11.55
CA ALA A 156 4.38 -13.94 11.21
C ALA A 156 3.62 -15.23 10.83
N GLU A 157 2.34 -15.33 11.21
CA GLU A 157 1.46 -16.48 10.91
C GLU A 157 0.66 -16.30 9.61
N ASP A 158 0.88 -15.22 8.87
CA ASP A 158 0.20 -14.98 7.60
C ASP A 158 0.61 -16.05 6.55
N ILE A 159 -0.34 -16.91 6.19
CA ILE A 159 -0.12 -18.01 5.23
C ILE A 159 -0.37 -17.54 3.79
N PRO A 160 -1.48 -16.83 3.46
CA PRO A 160 -1.75 -16.36 2.10
C PRO A 160 -0.67 -15.44 1.54
N VAL A 161 -0.15 -14.51 2.35
CA VAL A 161 0.95 -13.62 1.99
C VAL A 161 2.06 -13.76 3.02
N PRO A 162 3.08 -14.57 2.76
CA PRO A 162 4.16 -14.80 3.72
C PRO A 162 4.84 -13.50 4.17
N VAL A 163 5.16 -13.38 5.47
CA VAL A 163 5.79 -12.19 6.08
C VAL A 163 7.10 -11.78 5.38
N GLN A 164 7.74 -12.71 4.68
CA GLN A 164 8.92 -12.46 3.84
C GLN A 164 8.70 -11.34 2.81
N HIS A 165 7.46 -11.11 2.36
CA HIS A 165 7.11 -9.98 1.51
C HIS A 165 7.46 -8.65 2.17
N SER A 166 7.08 -8.45 3.43
CA SER A 166 7.41 -7.23 4.17
C SER A 166 8.90 -7.11 4.48
N TYR A 167 9.59 -8.22 4.76
CA TYR A 167 11.05 -8.20 4.95
C TYR A 167 11.79 -7.78 3.67
N LEU A 168 11.37 -8.27 2.49
CA LEU A 168 11.95 -7.86 1.21
C LEU A 168 11.80 -6.35 0.98
N LEU A 169 10.59 -5.83 1.17
CA LEU A 169 10.34 -4.40 0.99
C LEU A 169 11.19 -3.57 1.96
N ALA A 170 11.19 -3.92 3.25
CA ALA A 170 11.96 -3.20 4.25
C ALA A 170 13.47 -3.23 3.95
N THR A 171 13.98 -4.38 3.47
CA THR A 171 15.38 -4.48 3.03
C THR A 171 15.65 -3.53 1.86
N ALA A 172 14.80 -3.53 0.84
CA ALA A 172 14.97 -2.65 -0.32
C ALA A 172 14.88 -1.16 0.07
N LEU A 173 13.98 -0.79 0.99
CA LEU A 173 13.87 0.56 1.53
C LEU A 173 15.14 0.95 2.28
N ALA A 174 15.67 0.06 3.16
CA ALA A 174 16.91 0.29 3.90
C ALA A 174 18.12 0.46 2.96
N ASP A 175 18.25 -0.40 1.95
CA ASP A 175 19.35 -0.36 0.98
C ASP A 175 19.37 0.95 0.16
N ASN A 176 18.20 1.59 0.00
CA ASN A 176 18.05 2.88 -0.69
C ASN A 176 18.00 4.09 0.28
N GLY A 177 18.16 3.88 1.59
CA GLY A 177 18.19 4.95 2.59
C GLY A 177 16.82 5.60 2.84
N ILE A 178 15.72 4.91 2.54
CA ILE A 178 14.35 5.43 2.70
C ILE A 178 13.89 5.28 4.16
N SER A 179 13.30 6.36 4.71
CA SER A 179 12.65 6.33 6.01
C SER A 179 11.52 5.30 6.00
N HIS A 180 11.59 4.32 6.89
CA HIS A 180 10.54 3.31 6.99
C HIS A 180 10.45 2.71 8.39
N THR A 181 9.26 2.23 8.72
CA THR A 181 8.98 1.48 9.94
C THR A 181 8.34 0.15 9.54
N LEU A 182 8.84 -0.95 10.10
CA LEU A 182 8.26 -2.29 9.93
C LEU A 182 7.89 -2.87 11.29
N HIS A 183 6.61 -3.22 11.47
CA HIS A 183 6.13 -3.97 12.63
C HIS A 183 5.71 -5.37 12.20
N VAL A 184 6.26 -6.39 12.85
CA VAL A 184 5.86 -7.78 12.65
C VAL A 184 5.33 -8.34 13.96
N PHE A 185 4.04 -8.63 14.00
CA PHE A 185 3.39 -9.27 15.13
C PHE A 185 3.52 -10.79 15.03
N SER A 186 3.71 -11.47 16.17
CA SER A 186 3.99 -12.90 16.18
C SER A 186 2.80 -13.74 15.73
N ARG A 187 1.58 -13.27 15.95
CA ARG A 187 0.33 -14.01 15.69
C ARG A 187 -0.66 -13.19 14.87
N GLY A 188 -1.52 -13.90 14.18
CA GLY A 188 -2.64 -13.35 13.43
C GLY A 188 -2.74 -13.92 12.02
N ARG A 189 -3.98 -14.13 11.56
CA ARG A 189 -4.28 -14.56 10.20
C ARG A 189 -4.09 -13.42 9.20
N HIS A 190 -4.15 -13.72 7.92
CA HIS A 190 -4.27 -12.69 6.87
C HIS A 190 -5.61 -11.94 6.95
N GLY A 191 -5.64 -10.66 6.56
CA GLY A 191 -6.88 -9.89 6.44
C GLY A 191 -7.46 -9.46 7.80
N LEU A 192 -6.63 -8.88 8.66
CA LEU A 192 -7.03 -8.42 10.00
C LEU A 192 -7.67 -7.02 10.02
N ASN A 193 -7.65 -6.28 8.92
CA ASN A 193 -8.16 -4.90 8.84
C ASN A 193 -7.64 -4.00 10.00
N LEU A 194 -8.53 -3.44 10.86
CA LEU A 194 -8.14 -2.69 12.06
C LEU A 194 -7.65 -3.57 13.20
N ALA A 195 -7.66 -4.90 13.05
CA ALA A 195 -7.20 -5.91 14.01
C ALA A 195 -7.86 -5.81 15.40
N ILE A 196 -9.09 -5.32 15.50
CA ILE A 196 -9.80 -5.13 16.78
C ILE A 196 -10.03 -6.49 17.45
N GLY A 197 -9.50 -6.66 18.67
CA GLY A 197 -9.59 -7.90 19.42
C GLY A 197 -8.66 -9.02 18.97
N GLU A 198 -7.74 -8.75 18.04
CA GLU A 198 -6.79 -9.72 17.45
C GLU A 198 -5.42 -9.71 18.18
N GLY A 199 -5.45 -9.49 19.50
CA GLY A 199 -4.27 -9.53 20.34
C GLY A 199 -3.27 -8.41 20.06
N ASP A 200 -1.97 -8.74 19.99
CA ASP A 200 -0.92 -7.73 19.81
C ASP A 200 -1.01 -7.00 18.46
N ALA A 201 -1.60 -7.63 17.45
CA ALA A 201 -1.76 -7.01 16.14
C ALA A 201 -2.67 -5.76 16.18
N GLU A 202 -3.60 -5.66 17.12
CA GLU A 202 -4.43 -4.47 17.32
C GLU A 202 -3.61 -3.18 17.54
N GLN A 203 -2.39 -3.31 18.05
CA GLN A 203 -1.51 -2.17 18.31
C GLN A 203 -1.06 -1.44 17.04
N TRP A 204 -1.21 -2.04 15.84
CA TRP A 204 -0.75 -1.41 14.62
C TRP A 204 -1.37 -0.03 14.38
N THR A 205 -2.63 0.17 14.76
CA THR A 205 -3.34 1.43 14.59
C THR A 205 -2.74 2.55 15.44
N ALA A 206 -2.39 2.24 16.70
CA ALA A 206 -1.73 3.19 17.60
C ALA A 206 -0.29 3.49 17.16
N LEU A 207 0.44 2.48 16.68
CA LEU A 207 1.80 2.63 16.14
C LEU A 207 1.80 3.47 14.86
N CYS A 208 0.84 3.23 13.97
CA CYS A 208 0.67 4.03 12.76
C CYS A 208 0.30 5.49 13.08
N ALA A 209 -0.58 5.72 14.05
CA ALA A 209 -0.91 7.07 14.49
C ALA A 209 0.31 7.79 15.10
N ALA A 210 1.16 7.10 15.85
CA ALA A 210 2.42 7.67 16.36
C ALA A 210 3.36 8.05 15.21
N TRP A 211 3.54 7.15 14.24
CA TRP A 211 4.36 7.41 13.05
C TRP A 211 3.82 8.58 12.22
N LEU A 212 2.50 8.66 12.02
CA LEU A 212 1.88 9.80 11.31
C LEU A 212 2.14 11.14 12.01
N ARG A 213 2.26 11.16 13.37
CA ARG A 213 2.68 12.37 14.10
C ARG A 213 4.14 12.72 13.83
N GLU A 214 5.02 11.74 13.83
CA GLU A 214 6.46 11.93 13.53
C GLU A 214 6.66 12.48 12.12
N GLU A 215 5.87 12.01 11.14
CA GLU A 215 5.86 12.50 9.76
C GLU A 215 5.09 13.83 9.60
N GLY A 216 4.49 14.38 10.66
CA GLY A 216 3.78 15.65 10.65
C GLY A 216 2.48 15.64 9.85
N TRP A 217 1.78 14.50 9.82
CA TRP A 217 0.46 14.36 9.16
C TRP A 217 -0.69 14.61 10.13
N ILE A 218 -0.50 14.37 11.40
CA ILE A 218 -1.46 14.66 12.48
C ILE A 218 -0.77 15.37 13.65
N ALA A 219 -1.55 16.03 14.48
CA ALA A 219 -1.06 16.75 15.66
C ALA A 219 -0.65 15.82 16.80
#